data_127c9b289f7409456f7b78cd7b32c9c1
#
_entry.id   127c9b289f7409456f7b78cd7b32c9c1
#
_cell.length_a   1.000
_cell.length_b   1.000
_cell.length_c   1.000
_cell.angle_alpha   90.00
_cell.angle_beta   90.00
_cell.angle_gamma   90.00
#
_symmetry.space_group_name_H-M   'P 1'
#
loop_
_entity.id
_entity.type
_entity.pdbx_description
1 polymer ?
#
loop_
_entity_poly.entity_id
_entity_poly.type
_entity_poly.pdbx_seq_one_letter_code
_entity_poly.pdbx_strand_id
1 'polypeptide(L)'
;LGFSQNANTSYDAIEKSENQYKIDLQKSIVKNIDFTNIGPSVMSGRVTDLEVNPDNTTEFYVAYASGGLWHTVNNGTTFNPIMDNSITQNIGDFDVDWNSRTIYVGTGESNSSRSSYPGIGILKSSDNGKTWTNVGLRDSHHISRVMINPKDSNHVVVAVIGHLYSKNDERGIFVTYDGGENWEKSLFLNNNTGAIDLISDPKEF
;
A
#
# COMPACT_ATOMS: atom_id res chain seq x y z
N LEU A 1 36.74 9.86 -1.68
CA LEU A 1 35.57 10.23 -0.86
C LEU A 1 34.55 9.09 -1.00
N GLY A 2 34.60 8.14 -0.06
CA GLY A 2 33.59 7.09 0.03
C GLY A 2 32.32 7.69 0.62
N PHE A 3 31.24 7.71 -0.14
CA PHE A 3 29.92 7.92 0.43
C PHE A 3 29.58 6.64 1.21
N SER A 4 29.58 6.71 2.52
CA SER A 4 28.93 5.70 3.35
C SER A 4 27.44 5.79 3.05
N GLN A 5 26.90 4.86 2.26
CA GLN A 5 25.46 4.64 2.25
C GLN A 5 25.12 4.10 3.65
N ASN A 6 24.33 4.86 4.40
CA ASN A 6 23.70 4.30 5.58
C ASN A 6 22.88 3.07 5.15
N ALA A 7 22.96 2.00 5.90
CA ALA A 7 22.12 0.83 5.67
C ALA A 7 20.65 1.29 5.63
N ASN A 8 19.90 0.75 4.68
CA ASN A 8 18.45 1.00 4.62
C ASN A 8 17.82 0.62 5.97
N THR A 9 16.83 1.39 6.41
CA THR A 9 16.04 1.04 7.58
C THR A 9 15.33 -0.28 7.30
N SER A 10 15.67 -1.33 8.05
CA SER A 10 15.04 -2.64 7.86
C SER A 10 13.57 -2.61 8.31
N TYR A 11 12.75 -3.50 7.75
CA TYR A 11 11.38 -3.68 8.20
C TYR A 11 11.30 -3.97 9.71
N ASP A 12 12.17 -4.79 10.25
CA ASP A 12 12.22 -5.09 11.70
C ASP A 12 12.41 -3.84 12.56
N ALA A 13 13.21 -2.88 12.10
CA ALA A 13 13.38 -1.61 12.79
C ALA A 13 12.10 -0.76 12.74
N ILE A 14 11.40 -0.77 11.62
CA ILE A 14 10.10 -0.08 11.45
C ILE A 14 9.06 -0.72 12.36
N GLU A 15 8.90 -2.04 12.32
CA GLU A 15 7.96 -2.79 13.15
C GLU A 15 8.23 -2.59 14.65
N LYS A 16 9.49 -2.62 15.06
CA LYS A 16 9.88 -2.34 16.44
C LYS A 16 9.49 -0.93 16.88
N SER A 17 9.69 0.06 16.00
CA SER A 17 9.31 1.45 16.25
C SER A 17 7.79 1.61 16.36
N GLU A 18 7.03 0.95 15.50
CA GLU A 18 5.56 0.95 15.55
C GLU A 18 5.04 0.32 16.85
N ASN A 19 5.58 -0.84 17.23
CA ASN A 19 5.21 -1.52 18.46
C ASN A 19 5.55 -0.65 19.69
N GLN A 20 6.70 0.02 19.68
CA GLN A 20 7.07 0.96 20.74
C GLN A 20 6.09 2.15 20.81
N TYR A 21 5.73 2.72 19.66
CA TYR A 21 4.73 3.79 19.59
C TYR A 21 3.38 3.36 20.18
N LYS A 22 2.89 2.16 19.86
CA LYS A 22 1.64 1.62 20.41
C LYS A 22 1.71 1.48 21.95
N ILE A 23 2.86 1.01 22.46
CA ILE A 23 3.10 0.91 23.93
C ILE A 23 3.11 2.29 24.58
N ASP A 24 3.79 3.25 23.98
CA ASP A 24 3.90 4.61 24.52
C ASP A 24 2.57 5.33 24.48
N LEU A 25 1.77 5.14 23.42
CA LEU A 25 0.42 5.66 23.34
C LEU A 25 -0.48 5.14 24.47
N GLN A 26 -0.40 3.84 24.79
CA GLN A 26 -1.15 3.25 25.92
C GLN A 26 -0.77 3.83 27.29
N LYS A 27 0.48 4.26 27.45
CA LYS A 27 1.00 4.89 28.67
C LYS A 27 0.79 6.40 28.70
N SER A 28 0.40 7.00 27.58
CA SER A 28 0.23 8.44 27.47
C SER A 28 -0.88 8.95 28.39
N ILE A 29 -0.64 10.08 29.03
CA ILE A 29 -1.65 10.78 29.83
C ILE A 29 -2.80 11.32 28.99
N VAL A 30 -2.59 11.47 27.69
CA VAL A 30 -3.59 11.98 26.72
C VAL A 30 -4.23 10.86 25.88
N LYS A 31 -4.02 9.58 26.23
CA LYS A 31 -4.53 8.43 25.47
C LYS A 31 -6.06 8.39 25.28
N ASN A 32 -6.80 9.09 26.17
CA ASN A 32 -8.26 9.16 26.12
C ASN A 32 -8.76 10.50 25.53
N ILE A 33 -7.88 11.29 24.94
CA ILE A 33 -8.24 12.53 24.25
C ILE A 33 -8.29 12.24 22.78
N ASP A 34 -9.47 12.37 22.19
CA ASP A 34 -9.66 12.24 20.75
C ASP A 34 -9.14 13.50 20.05
N PHE A 35 -8.20 13.32 19.15
CA PHE A 35 -7.71 14.39 18.29
C PHE A 35 -8.45 14.32 16.96
N THR A 36 -9.03 15.43 16.55
CA THR A 36 -9.62 15.57 15.22
C THR A 36 -8.60 16.19 14.29
N ASN A 37 -8.31 15.53 13.17
CA ASN A 37 -7.50 16.11 12.11
C ASN A 37 -8.28 17.30 11.50
N ILE A 38 -7.75 18.51 11.64
CA ILE A 38 -8.33 19.73 11.07
C ILE A 38 -7.62 20.21 9.79
N GLY A 39 -6.71 19.43 9.28
CA GLY A 39 -6.02 19.73 8.02
C GLY A 39 -4.56 19.26 7.98
N PRO A 40 -3.94 19.38 6.82
CA PRO A 40 -4.49 20.00 5.59
C PRO A 40 -5.70 19.23 5.07
N SER A 41 -6.73 19.96 4.66
CA SER A 41 -7.96 19.40 4.07
C SER A 41 -7.85 19.25 2.53
N VAL A 42 -6.69 19.54 1.99
CA VAL A 42 -6.39 19.45 0.56
C VAL A 42 -5.42 18.29 0.36
N MET A 43 -5.83 17.34 -0.47
CA MET A 43 -4.97 16.25 -0.92
C MET A 43 -3.78 16.79 -1.67
N SER A 44 -2.61 16.21 -1.43
CA SER A 44 -1.36 16.64 -2.05
C SER A 44 -0.58 15.46 -2.58
N GLY A 45 0.08 15.66 -3.71
CA GLY A 45 0.91 14.67 -4.35
C GLY A 45 0.38 14.20 -5.69
N ARG A 46 1.10 13.25 -6.30
CA ARG A 46 0.68 12.62 -7.55
C ARG A 46 -0.38 11.56 -7.25
N VAL A 47 -1.46 11.57 -8.02
CA VAL A 47 -2.40 10.44 -8.04
C VAL A 47 -1.67 9.26 -8.67
N THR A 48 -1.64 8.13 -7.98
CA THR A 48 -1.06 6.89 -8.48
C THR A 48 -2.13 6.00 -9.06
N ASP A 49 -3.32 6.00 -8.46
CA ASP A 49 -4.41 5.16 -8.91
C ASP A 49 -5.77 5.67 -8.43
N LEU A 50 -6.84 5.15 -9.07
CA LEU A 50 -8.24 5.49 -8.83
C LEU A 50 -9.11 4.25 -9.00
N GLU A 51 -9.85 3.86 -7.95
CA GLU A 51 -10.80 2.75 -7.98
C GLU A 51 -12.24 3.24 -7.78
N VAL A 52 -13.10 2.95 -8.75
CA VAL A 52 -14.50 3.41 -8.76
C VAL A 52 -15.44 2.25 -8.47
N ASN A 53 -16.39 2.46 -7.56
CA ASN A 53 -17.43 1.49 -7.28
C ASN A 53 -18.30 1.25 -8.54
N PRO A 54 -18.30 0.02 -9.10
CA PRO A 54 -19.05 -0.26 -10.32
C PRO A 54 -20.58 -0.14 -10.15
N ASP A 55 -21.08 -0.33 -8.92
CA ASP A 55 -22.51 -0.24 -8.61
C ASP A 55 -22.95 1.18 -8.24
N ASN A 56 -22.01 2.04 -7.88
CA ASN A 56 -22.26 3.44 -7.52
C ASN A 56 -21.07 4.33 -7.89
N THR A 57 -21.04 4.85 -9.09
CA THR A 57 -19.92 5.65 -9.62
C THR A 57 -19.68 6.99 -8.91
N THR A 58 -20.54 7.38 -7.96
CA THR A 58 -20.27 8.55 -7.09
C THR A 58 -19.38 8.20 -5.91
N GLU A 59 -19.12 6.91 -5.68
CA GLU A 59 -18.21 6.38 -4.67
C GLU A 59 -16.93 5.89 -5.31
N PHE A 60 -15.79 6.40 -4.84
CA PHE A 60 -14.47 5.98 -5.32
C PHE A 60 -13.36 6.28 -4.32
N TYR A 61 -12.24 5.61 -4.52
CA TYR A 61 -10.99 5.87 -3.80
C TYR A 61 -9.98 6.52 -4.71
N VAL A 62 -9.12 7.37 -4.14
CA VAL A 62 -7.99 7.99 -4.82
C VAL A 62 -6.73 7.77 -4.01
N ALA A 63 -5.72 7.16 -4.62
CA ALA A 63 -4.42 6.95 -4.01
C ALA A 63 -3.43 8.05 -4.44
N TYR A 64 -2.68 8.55 -3.47
CA TYR A 64 -1.60 9.51 -3.69
C TYR A 64 -0.25 8.89 -3.34
N ALA A 65 0.76 9.15 -4.15
CA ALA A 65 2.11 8.59 -3.99
C ALA A 65 2.71 8.76 -2.59
N SER A 66 2.39 9.84 -1.91
CA SER A 66 2.85 10.15 -0.55
C SER A 66 1.79 10.84 0.32
N GLY A 67 0.54 10.76 -0.11
CA GLY A 67 -0.60 11.39 0.57
C GLY A 67 -1.66 10.41 1.07
N GLY A 68 -1.37 9.11 1.04
CA GLY A 68 -2.28 8.07 1.49
C GLY A 68 -3.48 7.84 0.56
N LEU A 69 -4.46 7.11 1.07
CA LEU A 69 -5.68 6.72 0.37
C LEU A 69 -6.86 7.55 0.88
N TRP A 70 -7.62 8.09 -0.06
CA TRP A 70 -8.76 8.96 0.20
C TRP A 70 -10.05 8.39 -0.38
N HIS A 71 -11.13 8.47 0.37
CA HIS A 71 -12.43 7.93 0.01
C HIS A 71 -13.48 9.04 -0.13
N THR A 72 -14.27 8.98 -1.20
CA THR A 72 -15.45 9.82 -1.42
C THR A 72 -16.67 8.96 -1.69
N VAL A 73 -17.84 9.42 -1.26
CA VAL A 73 -19.16 8.80 -1.54
C VAL A 73 -20.09 9.74 -2.28
N ASN A 74 -19.61 10.93 -2.64
CA ASN A 74 -20.42 12.01 -3.19
C ASN A 74 -19.75 12.71 -4.38
N ASN A 75 -19.14 11.91 -5.25
CA ASN A 75 -18.51 12.34 -6.49
C ASN A 75 -17.42 13.41 -6.27
N GLY A 76 -16.59 13.22 -5.21
CA GLY A 76 -15.46 14.10 -4.91
C GLY A 76 -15.84 15.43 -4.27
N THR A 77 -17.09 15.64 -3.86
CA THR A 77 -17.48 16.86 -3.13
C THR A 77 -16.78 16.93 -1.76
N THR A 78 -16.65 15.79 -1.11
CA THR A 78 -15.84 15.64 0.12
C THR A 78 -15.02 14.36 0.04
N PHE A 79 -13.85 14.38 0.69
CA PHE A 79 -12.97 13.23 0.82
C PHE A 79 -12.61 12.99 2.28
N ASN A 80 -12.53 11.72 2.64
CA ASN A 80 -12.08 11.28 3.95
C ASN A 80 -10.76 10.50 3.80
N PRO A 81 -9.69 10.87 4.51
CA PRO A 81 -8.47 10.08 4.54
C PRO A 81 -8.72 8.80 5.32
N ILE A 82 -8.30 7.66 4.78
CA ILE A 82 -8.51 6.36 5.42
C ILE A 82 -7.19 5.66 5.77
N MET A 83 -6.05 6.32 5.55
CA MET A 83 -4.73 5.80 5.92
C MET A 83 -3.98 6.67 6.94
N ASP A 84 -4.61 7.65 7.57
CA ASP A 84 -3.95 8.55 8.53
C ASP A 84 -3.34 7.80 9.73
N ASN A 85 -3.90 6.65 10.10
CA ASN A 85 -3.42 5.80 11.19
C ASN A 85 -2.59 4.59 10.69
N SER A 86 -2.27 4.54 9.40
CA SER A 86 -1.43 3.48 8.85
C SER A 86 0.05 3.79 9.10
N ILE A 87 0.88 2.75 9.09
CA ILE A 87 2.33 2.84 9.30
C ILE A 87 3.06 3.61 8.18
N THR A 88 2.46 3.70 7.00
CA THR A 88 2.96 4.48 5.87
C THR A 88 1.80 5.05 5.07
N GLN A 89 2.05 6.17 4.38
CA GLN A 89 1.12 6.77 3.43
C GLN A 89 1.69 6.77 2.00
N ASN A 90 2.79 6.03 1.77
CA ASN A 90 3.41 5.92 0.46
C ASN A 90 2.76 4.81 -0.34
N ILE A 91 2.08 5.15 -1.43
CA ILE A 91 1.31 4.19 -2.24
C ILE A 91 1.90 4.11 -3.65
N GLY A 92 2.10 2.89 -4.13
CA GLY A 92 2.39 2.59 -5.52
C GLY A 92 1.11 2.33 -6.32
N ASP A 93 0.27 1.44 -5.77
CA ASP A 93 -0.99 1.01 -6.39
C ASP A 93 -1.92 0.42 -5.34
N PHE A 94 -3.20 0.25 -5.66
CA PHE A 94 -4.15 -0.43 -4.77
C PHE A 94 -5.30 -1.05 -5.57
N ASP A 95 -6.02 -1.98 -4.96
CA ASP A 95 -7.24 -2.53 -5.53
C ASP A 95 -8.26 -2.82 -4.43
N VAL A 96 -9.54 -2.82 -4.80
CA VAL A 96 -10.69 -2.93 -3.90
C VAL A 96 -11.65 -4.02 -4.35
N ASP A 97 -11.88 -5.00 -3.49
CA ASP A 97 -13.08 -5.83 -3.62
C ASP A 97 -14.29 -5.06 -3.06
N TRP A 98 -15.07 -4.52 -3.95
CA TRP A 98 -16.24 -3.70 -3.62
C TRP A 98 -17.35 -4.47 -2.89
N ASN A 99 -17.41 -5.79 -3.02
CA ASN A 99 -18.41 -6.62 -2.33
C ASN A 99 -18.08 -6.78 -0.84
N SER A 100 -16.84 -7.16 -0.52
CA SER A 100 -16.39 -7.36 0.86
C SER A 100 -15.85 -6.09 1.50
N ARG A 101 -15.57 -5.05 0.71
CA ARG A 101 -14.85 -3.83 1.13
C ARG A 101 -13.43 -4.12 1.61
N THR A 102 -12.84 -5.19 1.08
CA THR A 102 -11.44 -5.51 1.32
C THR A 102 -10.57 -4.68 0.38
N ILE A 103 -9.55 -4.04 0.93
CA ILE A 103 -8.62 -3.19 0.19
C ILE A 103 -7.21 -3.76 0.37
N TYR A 104 -6.47 -3.89 -0.72
CA TYR A 104 -5.04 -4.16 -0.70
C TYR A 104 -4.30 -2.96 -1.26
N VAL A 105 -3.29 -2.50 -0.53
CA VAL A 105 -2.43 -1.38 -0.92
C VAL A 105 -1.00 -1.87 -1.08
N GLY A 106 -0.49 -1.79 -2.29
CA GLY A 106 0.92 -1.93 -2.60
C GLY A 106 1.66 -0.65 -2.24
N THR A 107 2.51 -0.71 -1.22
CA THR A 107 3.18 0.48 -0.72
C THR A 107 4.46 0.81 -1.48
N GLY A 108 4.85 2.10 -1.44
CA GLY A 108 6.02 2.63 -2.12
C GLY A 108 5.76 3.01 -3.57
N GLU A 109 5.98 4.28 -3.89
CA GLU A 109 5.69 4.84 -5.20
C GLU A 109 6.46 4.14 -6.32
N SER A 110 5.76 3.72 -7.36
CA SER A 110 6.31 2.99 -8.51
C SER A 110 7.07 3.88 -9.52
N ASN A 111 6.79 5.17 -9.52
CA ASN A 111 7.45 6.12 -10.42
C ASN A 111 8.84 6.49 -9.89
N SER A 112 9.90 6.02 -10.55
CA SER A 112 11.27 6.39 -10.20
C SER A 112 11.49 7.90 -10.41
N SER A 113 11.56 8.64 -9.32
CA SER A 113 11.84 10.07 -9.31
C SER A 113 12.70 10.46 -8.10
N ARG A 114 13.07 11.73 -8.00
CA ARG A 114 13.83 12.25 -6.85
C ARG A 114 13.10 12.12 -5.51
N SER A 115 11.80 11.99 -5.55
CA SER A 115 10.91 11.92 -4.39
C SER A 115 10.11 10.62 -4.32
N SER A 116 10.64 9.53 -4.88
CA SER A 116 10.04 8.21 -4.72
C SER A 116 10.41 7.65 -3.35
N TYR A 117 9.41 7.59 -2.47
CA TYR A 117 9.59 7.06 -1.12
C TYR A 117 9.32 5.55 -1.10
N PRO A 118 10.17 4.75 -0.42
CA PRO A 118 9.93 3.33 -0.27
C PRO A 118 8.70 3.05 0.58
N GLY A 119 8.08 1.92 0.31
CA GLY A 119 7.04 1.31 1.11
C GLY A 119 7.58 0.21 2.02
N ILE A 120 6.66 -0.60 2.53
CA ILE A 120 6.90 -1.66 3.51
C ILE A 120 6.18 -2.97 3.13
N GLY A 121 5.87 -3.17 1.87
CA GLY A 121 5.14 -4.32 1.37
C GLY A 121 3.66 -4.04 1.12
N ILE A 122 2.84 -5.06 1.32
CA ILE A 122 1.38 -5.00 1.12
C ILE A 122 0.68 -4.71 2.44
N LEU A 123 -0.18 -3.71 2.42
CA LEU A 123 -1.15 -3.47 3.49
C LEU A 123 -2.53 -3.97 3.06
N LYS A 124 -3.24 -4.64 3.98
CA LYS A 124 -4.60 -5.10 3.80
C LYS A 124 -5.52 -4.46 4.83
N SER A 125 -6.68 -4.03 4.39
CA SER A 125 -7.81 -3.67 5.25
C SER A 125 -9.01 -4.55 4.88
N SER A 126 -9.67 -5.13 5.88
CA SER A 126 -10.91 -5.90 5.70
C SER A 126 -12.13 -5.16 6.29
N ASP A 127 -11.96 -3.89 6.63
CA ASP A 127 -12.98 -3.08 7.31
C ASP A 127 -13.15 -1.69 6.69
N ASN A 128 -12.95 -1.61 5.38
CA ASN A 128 -13.11 -0.39 4.59
C ASN A 128 -12.12 0.73 5.00
N GLY A 129 -10.86 0.37 5.26
CA GLY A 129 -9.78 1.31 5.57
C GLY A 129 -9.70 1.78 7.03
N LYS A 130 -10.49 1.19 7.94
CA LYS A 130 -10.45 1.58 9.36
C LYS A 130 -9.22 1.05 10.07
N THR A 131 -8.80 -0.18 9.73
CA THR A 131 -7.58 -0.79 10.25
C THR A 131 -6.75 -1.37 9.12
N TRP A 132 -5.43 -1.40 9.30
CA TRP A 132 -4.47 -1.86 8.31
C TRP A 132 -3.51 -2.87 8.92
N THR A 133 -3.28 -3.96 8.19
CA THR A 133 -2.34 -5.01 8.57
C THR A 133 -1.35 -5.24 7.43
N ASN A 134 -0.07 -5.34 7.74
CA ASN A 134 0.93 -5.73 6.75
C ASN A 134 0.84 -7.24 6.52
N VAL A 135 0.61 -7.62 5.27
CA VAL A 135 0.41 -9.02 4.84
C VAL A 135 1.56 -9.54 3.97
N GLY A 136 2.75 -8.97 4.07
CA GLY A 136 3.96 -9.52 3.45
C GLY A 136 4.65 -8.62 2.45
N LEU A 137 5.62 -9.19 1.73
CA LEU A 137 6.50 -8.52 0.76
C LEU A 137 7.19 -7.27 1.36
N ARG A 138 7.71 -7.42 2.56
CA ARG A 138 8.15 -6.32 3.43
C ARG A 138 9.41 -5.63 2.96
N ASP A 139 10.23 -6.32 2.16
CA ASP A 139 11.46 -5.81 1.55
C ASP A 139 11.26 -5.41 0.08
N SER A 140 10.01 -5.32 -0.39
CA SER A 140 9.71 -4.97 -1.77
C SER A 140 10.03 -3.51 -2.12
N HIS A 141 9.95 -2.60 -1.17
CA HIS A 141 10.10 -1.16 -1.27
C HIS A 141 9.12 -0.47 -2.24
N HIS A 142 8.90 -1.02 -3.44
CA HIS A 142 8.05 -0.42 -4.46
C HIS A 142 7.19 -1.47 -5.14
N ILE A 143 5.88 -1.32 -5.00
CA ILE A 143 4.86 -2.17 -5.62
C ILE A 143 4.11 -1.33 -6.63
N SER A 144 4.10 -1.79 -7.88
CA SER A 144 3.61 -1.00 -9.01
C SER A 144 2.23 -1.37 -9.49
N ARG A 145 1.76 -2.58 -9.14
CA ARG A 145 0.40 -3.02 -9.45
C ARG A 145 -0.10 -4.02 -8.42
N VAL A 146 -1.36 -3.86 -8.05
CA VAL A 146 -2.11 -4.80 -7.22
C VAL A 146 -3.37 -5.17 -7.98
N MET A 147 -3.71 -6.45 -8.02
CA MET A 147 -4.92 -6.94 -8.69
C MET A 147 -5.58 -8.01 -7.84
N ILE A 148 -6.83 -7.77 -7.47
CA ILE A 148 -7.68 -8.73 -6.75
C ILE A 148 -8.49 -9.53 -7.75
N ASN A 149 -8.55 -10.85 -7.60
CA ASN A 149 -9.48 -11.66 -8.36
C ASN A 149 -10.94 -11.27 -8.02
N PRO A 150 -11.75 -10.82 -8.98
CA PRO A 150 -13.12 -10.37 -8.70
C PRO A 150 -14.05 -11.47 -8.19
N LYS A 151 -13.62 -12.74 -8.23
CA LYS A 151 -14.37 -13.91 -7.72
C LYS A 151 -13.89 -14.37 -6.35
N ASP A 152 -12.67 -13.96 -5.92
CA ASP A 152 -12.06 -14.39 -4.68
C ASP A 152 -11.09 -13.32 -4.15
N SER A 153 -11.51 -12.58 -3.16
CA SER A 153 -10.71 -11.50 -2.56
C SER A 153 -9.44 -11.97 -1.84
N ASN A 154 -9.25 -13.27 -1.64
CA ASN A 154 -8.01 -13.83 -1.13
C ASN A 154 -7.00 -14.16 -2.23
N HIS A 155 -7.43 -14.20 -3.47
CA HIS A 155 -6.55 -14.40 -4.62
C HIS A 155 -6.11 -13.04 -5.18
N VAL A 156 -4.84 -12.68 -4.93
CA VAL A 156 -4.27 -11.39 -5.32
C VAL A 156 -2.96 -11.60 -6.06
N VAL A 157 -2.76 -10.83 -7.12
CA VAL A 157 -1.52 -10.80 -7.91
C VAL A 157 -0.91 -9.41 -7.81
N VAL A 158 0.41 -9.35 -7.62
CA VAL A 158 1.11 -8.07 -7.50
C VAL A 158 2.36 -8.01 -8.36
N ALA A 159 2.62 -6.84 -8.95
CA ALA A 159 3.87 -6.53 -9.61
C ALA A 159 4.78 -5.75 -8.66
N VAL A 160 5.99 -6.25 -8.48
CA VAL A 160 6.98 -5.70 -7.54
C VAL A 160 8.20 -5.22 -8.30
N ILE A 161 8.50 -3.93 -8.19
CA ILE A 161 9.72 -3.32 -8.74
C ILE A 161 10.93 -3.72 -7.89
N GLY A 162 10.77 -3.72 -6.58
CA GLY A 162 11.85 -3.90 -5.61
C GLY A 162 12.58 -2.59 -5.30
N HIS A 163 13.78 -2.69 -4.74
CA HIS A 163 14.60 -1.52 -4.41
C HIS A 163 15.04 -0.75 -5.66
N LEU A 164 14.88 0.56 -5.69
CA LEU A 164 15.30 1.37 -6.84
C LEU A 164 16.83 1.45 -6.99
N TYR A 165 17.57 1.41 -5.89
CA TYR A 165 19.01 1.70 -5.87
C TYR A 165 19.88 0.58 -5.30
N SER A 166 19.28 -0.57 -5.00
CA SER A 166 20.00 -1.76 -4.51
C SER A 166 19.35 -3.04 -5.02
N LYS A 167 20.06 -4.14 -4.89
CA LYS A 167 19.52 -5.47 -5.20
C LYS A 167 18.65 -5.95 -4.05
N ASN A 168 17.58 -6.67 -4.38
CA ASN A 168 16.78 -7.42 -3.42
C ASN A 168 16.04 -8.56 -4.12
N ASP A 169 15.53 -9.52 -3.36
CA ASP A 169 14.91 -10.72 -3.92
C ASP A 169 13.38 -10.62 -4.01
N GLU A 170 12.76 -9.64 -3.36
CA GLU A 170 11.34 -9.34 -3.52
C GLU A 170 11.13 -8.45 -4.74
N ARG A 171 11.19 -9.10 -5.94
CA ARG A 171 11.02 -8.50 -7.28
C ARG A 171 10.27 -9.45 -8.19
N GLY A 172 9.57 -8.90 -9.17
CA GLY A 172 8.84 -9.68 -10.17
C GLY A 172 7.36 -9.78 -9.85
N ILE A 173 6.75 -10.93 -10.09
CA ILE A 173 5.32 -11.16 -9.85
C ILE A 173 5.15 -12.11 -8.68
N PHE A 174 4.28 -11.72 -7.76
CA PHE A 174 3.89 -12.56 -6.64
C PHE A 174 2.39 -12.78 -6.65
N VAL A 175 1.97 -13.95 -6.18
CA VAL A 175 0.57 -14.36 -6.08
C VAL A 175 0.30 -14.87 -4.68
N THR A 176 -0.84 -14.54 -4.13
CA THR A 176 -1.39 -15.16 -2.93
C THR A 176 -2.77 -15.73 -3.23
N TYR A 177 -3.13 -16.83 -2.58
CA TYR A 177 -4.44 -17.47 -2.62
C TYR A 177 -5.12 -17.49 -1.25
N ASP A 178 -4.47 -16.94 -0.24
CA ASP A 178 -4.90 -16.95 1.18
C ASP A 178 -4.99 -15.54 1.79
N GLY A 179 -5.08 -14.54 0.92
CA GLY A 179 -5.25 -13.14 1.36
C GLY A 179 -3.99 -12.51 1.92
N GLY A 180 -2.81 -13.02 1.53
CA GLY A 180 -1.52 -12.49 1.88
C GLY A 180 -0.85 -13.18 3.07
N GLU A 181 -1.41 -14.31 3.57
CA GLU A 181 -0.71 -15.10 4.60
C GLU A 181 0.56 -15.73 4.02
N ASN A 182 0.48 -16.19 2.75
CA ASN A 182 1.61 -16.71 1.98
C ASN A 182 1.67 -16.08 0.60
N TRP A 183 2.88 -15.81 0.11
CA TRP A 183 3.14 -15.29 -1.22
C TRP A 183 4.01 -16.24 -2.01
N GLU A 184 3.54 -16.63 -3.20
CA GLU A 184 4.29 -17.41 -4.17
C GLU A 184 4.92 -16.49 -5.20
N LYS A 185 6.20 -16.69 -5.50
CA LYS A 185 6.92 -15.95 -6.54
C LYS A 185 6.62 -16.59 -7.89
N SER A 186 5.66 -16.04 -8.64
CA SER A 186 5.21 -16.55 -9.94
C SER A 186 6.19 -16.24 -11.06
N LEU A 187 6.80 -15.06 -11.06
CA LEU A 187 7.82 -14.66 -12.03
C LEU A 187 8.97 -13.94 -11.34
N PHE A 188 10.16 -14.48 -11.52
CA PHE A 188 11.40 -13.87 -11.04
C PHE A 188 12.52 -14.07 -12.05
N LEU A 189 13.13 -13.01 -12.50
CA LEU A 189 14.27 -13.08 -13.43
C LEU A 189 15.60 -13.03 -12.67
N ASN A 190 15.78 -12.03 -11.83
CA ASN A 190 16.96 -11.83 -10.99
C ASN A 190 16.73 -10.69 -10.01
N ASN A 191 17.67 -10.46 -9.11
CA ASN A 191 17.57 -9.45 -8.03
C ASN A 191 17.77 -7.98 -8.48
N ASN A 192 17.84 -7.71 -9.79
CA ASN A 192 17.90 -6.36 -10.36
C ASN A 192 16.69 -6.02 -11.25
N THR A 193 15.88 -7.03 -11.63
CA THR A 193 14.77 -6.85 -12.56
C THR A 193 13.45 -7.01 -11.83
N GLY A 194 12.65 -5.96 -11.79
CA GLY A 194 11.30 -5.98 -11.23
C GLY A 194 10.22 -6.03 -12.30
N ALA A 195 8.97 -6.14 -11.89
CA ALA A 195 7.79 -5.97 -12.71
C ALA A 195 7.19 -4.60 -12.48
N ILE A 196 6.73 -3.93 -13.54
CA ILE A 196 6.21 -2.56 -13.48
C ILE A 196 4.70 -2.49 -13.68
N ASP A 197 4.12 -3.46 -14.38
CA ASP A 197 2.70 -3.47 -14.67
C ASP A 197 2.18 -4.89 -14.87
N LEU A 198 0.86 -5.05 -14.64
CA LEU A 198 0.08 -6.27 -14.86
C LEU A 198 -1.26 -5.88 -15.47
N ILE A 199 -1.81 -6.80 -16.24
CA ILE A 199 -3.19 -6.73 -16.71
C ILE A 199 -3.76 -8.13 -16.72
N SER A 200 -4.99 -8.30 -16.23
CA SER A 200 -5.71 -9.57 -16.31
C SER A 200 -6.47 -9.68 -17.63
N ASP A 201 -6.70 -10.91 -18.08
CA ASP A 201 -7.72 -11.17 -19.08
C ASP A 201 -9.09 -10.83 -18.49
N PRO A 202 -9.95 -10.03 -19.18
CA PRO A 202 -11.28 -9.68 -18.66
C PRO A 202 -12.22 -10.87 -18.42
N LYS A 203 -11.90 -12.04 -18.97
CA LYS A 203 -12.70 -13.26 -18.85
C LYS A 203 -12.11 -14.27 -17.87
N GLU A 204 -10.82 -14.22 -17.63
CA GLU A 204 -10.09 -15.18 -16.82
C GLU A 204 -8.96 -14.44 -16.06
N PHE A 205 -9.06 -14.49 -14.72
CA PHE A 205 -8.08 -13.86 -13.82
C PHE A 205 -6.88 -14.78 -13.57
#